data_88fba6fe8e4ec28d16b898e343939c17
#
_entry.id   88fba6fe8e4ec28d16b898e343939c17
#
_cell.length_a   1.000
_cell.length_b   1.000
_cell.length_c   1.000
_cell.angle_alpha   90.00
_cell.angle_beta   90.00
_cell.angle_gamma   90.00
#
_symmetry.space_group_name_H-M   'P 1'
#
loop_
_entity.id
_entity.type
_entity.pdbx_description
1 polymer ?
#
loop_
_entity_poly.entity_id
_entity_poly.type
_entity_poly.pdbx_seq_one_letter_code
_entity_poly.pdbx_strand_id
1 'polypeptide(L)'
;MNFRQIQAILHSWFGIIVLWVIFFIFFTGSIAYFRTEINVWAQPEAISHIQTVPSAQHSAQTAFNYLNQHAPNAKRWRVTVANERMPVNLLQWQDKEGKHQELQNPNTGELLGPVRKTLGGDFFFKLHYTLYPLPSTFGSLVVAVVALILLISLITGVITHKKIIKEFFTFRAFKGQRSLLDLHHITGVITFPFYLVMAFTGLLILFYLVLPWGLSEQYGKAGIPKFYNEMQFTEVAKPREPSLTEAMQPFNQFMAQMPKRTESGAILDKFEVQKPNTAD
;
A
#
# COMPACT_ATOMS: atom_id res chain seq x y z
N MET A 1 -4.87 39.73 19.35
CA MET A 1 -4.46 39.09 18.08
C MET A 1 -5.72 38.85 17.24
N ASN A 2 -5.66 39.20 15.96
CA ASN A 2 -6.77 38.88 15.05
C ASN A 2 -6.66 37.41 14.56
N PHE A 3 -7.76 36.89 13.98
CA PHE A 3 -7.86 35.51 13.53
C PHE A 3 -6.68 35.10 12.59
N ARG A 4 -6.30 35.96 11.64
CA ARG A 4 -5.19 35.68 10.72
C ARG A 4 -3.82 35.60 11.37
N GLN A 5 -3.57 36.42 12.39
CA GLN A 5 -2.32 36.35 13.14
C GLN A 5 -2.21 35.01 13.87
N ILE A 6 -3.32 34.52 14.42
CA ILE A 6 -3.39 33.18 15.05
C ILE A 6 -3.08 32.10 14.01
N GLN A 7 -3.71 32.15 12.83
CA GLN A 7 -3.47 31.18 11.76
C GLN A 7 -2.02 31.18 11.26
N ALA A 8 -1.40 32.37 11.12
CA ALA A 8 -0.01 32.49 10.72
C ALA A 8 0.95 31.87 11.74
N ILE A 9 0.67 32.06 13.04
CA ILE A 9 1.46 31.43 14.11
C ILE A 9 1.29 29.93 14.09
N LEU A 10 0.07 29.41 13.99
CA LEU A 10 -0.20 27.98 13.89
C LEU A 10 0.50 27.34 12.70
N HIS A 11 0.37 27.98 11.53
CA HIS A 11 1.06 27.52 10.32
C HIS A 11 2.57 27.43 10.50
N SER A 12 3.19 28.46 11.07
CA SER A 12 4.65 28.52 11.26
C SER A 12 5.12 27.46 12.27
N TRP A 13 4.48 27.35 13.42
CA TRP A 13 4.87 26.40 14.46
C TRP A 13 4.62 24.96 14.03
N PHE A 14 3.45 24.66 13.50
CA PHE A 14 3.14 23.30 13.01
C PHE A 14 4.08 22.93 11.86
N GLY A 15 4.34 23.86 10.93
CA GLY A 15 5.27 23.62 9.84
C GLY A 15 6.68 23.27 10.32
N ILE A 16 7.23 24.02 11.28
CA ILE A 16 8.58 23.78 11.81
C ILE A 16 8.65 22.44 12.57
N ILE A 17 7.67 22.15 13.42
CA ILE A 17 7.65 20.93 14.26
C ILE A 17 7.64 19.66 13.40
N VAL A 18 6.87 19.67 12.31
CA VAL A 18 6.67 18.45 11.50
C VAL A 18 7.51 18.41 10.22
N LEU A 19 8.20 19.50 9.87
CA LEU A 19 8.92 19.64 8.59
C LEU A 19 9.81 18.45 8.25
N TRP A 20 10.67 18.06 9.19
CA TRP A 20 11.61 16.96 8.96
C TRP A 20 10.93 15.61 8.84
N VAL A 21 9.90 15.36 9.63
CA VAL A 21 9.15 14.11 9.57
C VAL A 21 8.36 14.04 8.28
N ILE A 22 7.71 15.14 7.85
CA ILE A 22 7.01 15.22 6.56
C ILE A 22 7.98 14.99 5.41
N PHE A 23 9.12 15.68 5.40
CA PHE A 23 10.15 15.48 4.37
C PHE A 23 10.56 14.01 4.28
N PHE A 24 10.84 13.39 5.43
CA PHE A 24 11.23 11.99 5.51
C PHE A 24 10.14 11.03 5.02
N ILE A 25 8.87 11.27 5.40
CA ILE A 25 7.73 10.49 4.94
C ILE A 25 7.59 10.60 3.41
N PHE A 26 7.62 11.80 2.85
CA PHE A 26 7.50 11.99 1.39
C PHE A 26 8.67 11.39 0.63
N PHE A 27 9.90 11.58 1.13
CA PHE A 27 11.11 11.01 0.51
C PHE A 27 11.04 9.49 0.46
N THR A 28 10.72 8.84 1.58
CA THR A 28 10.62 7.39 1.66
C THR A 28 9.43 6.84 0.88
N GLY A 29 8.31 7.57 0.81
CA GLY A 29 7.16 7.26 -0.03
C GLY A 29 7.49 7.30 -1.51
N SER A 30 8.28 8.27 -1.96
CA SER A 30 8.75 8.35 -3.34
C SER A 30 9.66 7.18 -3.71
N ILE A 31 10.54 6.75 -2.82
CA ILE A 31 11.35 5.54 -3.02
C ILE A 31 10.47 4.28 -2.99
N ALA A 32 9.49 4.22 -2.11
CA ALA A 32 8.57 3.08 -1.99
C ALA A 32 7.73 2.85 -3.25
N TYR A 33 7.59 3.84 -4.13
CA TYR A 33 7.00 3.66 -5.46
C TYR A 33 7.75 2.60 -6.30
N PHE A 34 9.07 2.50 -6.12
CA PHE A 34 9.94 1.52 -6.77
C PHE A 34 10.15 0.26 -5.93
N ARG A 35 9.23 -0.04 -5.00
CA ARG A 35 9.32 -1.18 -4.08
C ARG A 35 9.56 -2.50 -4.80
N THR A 36 8.85 -2.74 -5.89
CA THR A 36 8.95 -3.99 -6.67
C THR A 36 10.34 -4.11 -7.31
N GLU A 37 10.79 -3.07 -7.98
CA GLU A 37 12.10 -3.03 -8.63
C GLU A 37 13.25 -3.20 -7.64
N ILE A 38 13.15 -2.56 -6.47
CA ILE A 38 14.14 -2.71 -5.40
C ILE A 38 14.14 -4.14 -4.85
N ASN A 39 12.97 -4.78 -4.70
CA ASN A 39 12.89 -6.17 -4.26
C ASN A 39 13.51 -7.12 -5.30
N VAL A 40 13.23 -6.90 -6.59
CA VAL A 40 13.83 -7.64 -7.70
C VAL A 40 15.36 -7.48 -7.71
N TRP A 41 15.83 -6.25 -7.59
CA TRP A 41 17.27 -5.96 -7.50
C TRP A 41 17.93 -6.58 -6.27
N ALA A 42 17.23 -6.65 -5.16
CA ALA A 42 17.75 -7.21 -3.91
C ALA A 42 17.87 -8.76 -3.91
N GLN A 43 17.24 -9.45 -4.87
CA GLN A 43 17.24 -10.92 -4.98
C GLN A 43 17.45 -11.39 -6.44
N PRO A 44 18.54 -10.99 -7.10
CA PRO A 44 18.75 -11.23 -8.52
C PRO A 44 18.90 -12.72 -8.84
N GLU A 45 19.40 -13.55 -7.94
CA GLU A 45 19.59 -14.98 -8.14
C GLU A 45 18.28 -15.74 -8.39
N ALA A 46 17.19 -15.28 -7.82
CA ALA A 46 15.87 -15.89 -8.03
C ALA A 46 15.23 -15.49 -9.36
N ILE A 47 15.70 -14.42 -10.00
CA ILE A 47 15.02 -13.76 -11.10
C ILE A 47 15.83 -13.82 -12.39
N SER A 48 17.17 -13.88 -12.30
CA SER A 48 18.08 -13.82 -13.46
C SER A 48 17.88 -14.92 -14.50
N HIS A 49 17.28 -16.04 -14.13
CA HIS A 49 17.05 -17.18 -15.02
C HIS A 49 15.70 -17.12 -15.78
N ILE A 50 14.86 -16.13 -15.47
CA ILE A 50 13.54 -15.99 -16.11
C ILE A 50 13.67 -15.05 -17.31
N GLN A 51 13.74 -15.64 -18.50
CA GLN A 51 13.88 -14.88 -19.76
C GLN A 51 12.54 -14.34 -20.29
N THR A 52 11.46 -15.06 -20.01
CA THR A 52 10.12 -14.70 -20.52
C THR A 52 9.08 -14.86 -19.41
N VAL A 53 8.18 -13.89 -19.30
CA VAL A 53 7.02 -13.97 -18.41
C VAL A 53 5.85 -14.56 -19.19
N PRO A 54 5.28 -15.68 -18.76
CA PRO A 54 4.15 -16.29 -19.45
C PRO A 54 2.87 -15.45 -19.26
N SER A 55 1.77 -15.87 -19.87
CA SER A 55 0.49 -15.22 -19.64
C SER A 55 0.12 -15.27 -18.15
N ALA A 56 -0.60 -14.25 -17.67
CA ALA A 56 -1.07 -14.21 -16.29
C ALA A 56 -1.91 -15.44 -15.92
N GLN A 57 -2.67 -15.97 -16.89
CA GLN A 57 -3.46 -17.18 -16.72
C GLN A 57 -2.58 -18.41 -16.47
N HIS A 58 -1.54 -18.62 -17.29
CA HIS A 58 -0.61 -19.74 -17.11
C HIS A 58 0.12 -19.64 -15.78
N SER A 59 0.61 -18.45 -15.46
CA SER A 59 1.31 -18.12 -14.21
C SER A 59 0.45 -18.40 -12.98
N ALA A 60 -0.82 -17.97 -13.01
CA ALA A 60 -1.76 -18.23 -11.92
C ALA A 60 -2.11 -19.73 -11.78
N GLN A 61 -2.28 -20.44 -12.89
CA GLN A 61 -2.55 -21.88 -12.88
C GLN A 61 -1.37 -22.67 -12.29
N THR A 62 -0.14 -22.30 -12.65
CA THR A 62 1.07 -22.91 -12.12
C THR A 62 1.18 -22.71 -10.60
N ALA A 63 0.89 -21.50 -10.11
CA ALA A 63 0.86 -21.20 -8.70
C ALA A 63 -0.24 -21.96 -7.94
N PHE A 64 -1.43 -22.00 -8.51
CA PHE A 64 -2.57 -22.73 -7.93
C PHE A 64 -2.27 -24.24 -7.81
N ASN A 65 -1.75 -24.85 -8.87
CA ASN A 65 -1.41 -26.28 -8.87
C ASN A 65 -0.39 -26.61 -7.78
N TYR A 66 0.64 -25.78 -7.63
CA TYR A 66 1.64 -25.96 -6.57
C TYR A 66 1.01 -25.91 -5.17
N LEU A 67 0.23 -24.84 -4.87
CA LEU A 67 -0.38 -24.65 -3.57
C LEU A 67 -1.41 -25.75 -3.23
N ASN A 68 -2.16 -26.20 -4.22
CA ASN A 68 -3.12 -27.28 -4.06
C ASN A 68 -2.46 -28.62 -3.69
N GLN A 69 -1.24 -28.86 -4.18
CA GLN A 69 -0.48 -30.08 -3.85
C GLN A 69 0.27 -29.99 -2.52
N HIS A 70 0.84 -28.80 -2.20
CA HIS A 70 1.77 -28.66 -1.07
C HIS A 70 1.17 -27.99 0.16
N ALA A 71 0.08 -27.23 -0.01
CA ALA A 71 -0.57 -26.52 1.08
C ALA A 71 -2.12 -26.67 1.06
N PRO A 72 -2.68 -27.88 0.83
CA PRO A 72 -4.13 -28.06 0.66
C PRO A 72 -4.93 -27.67 1.90
N ASN A 73 -4.36 -27.80 3.09
CA ASN A 73 -5.00 -27.54 4.37
C ASN A 73 -4.63 -26.17 4.96
N ALA A 74 -4.06 -25.27 4.16
CA ALA A 74 -3.74 -23.92 4.61
C ALA A 74 -5.03 -23.13 4.88
N LYS A 75 -4.97 -22.21 5.82
CA LYS A 75 -6.09 -21.30 6.11
C LYS A 75 -6.36 -20.32 4.96
N ARG A 76 -5.32 -19.98 4.24
CA ARG A 76 -5.39 -19.00 3.16
C ARG A 76 -4.19 -19.13 2.24
N TRP A 77 -4.43 -19.00 0.94
CA TRP A 77 -3.41 -18.75 -0.08
C TRP A 77 -3.53 -17.32 -0.58
N ARG A 78 -2.42 -16.71 -0.87
CA ARG A 78 -2.33 -15.44 -1.59
C ARG A 78 -1.22 -15.54 -2.61
N VAL A 79 -1.55 -15.27 -3.85
CA VAL A 79 -0.60 -15.33 -4.96
C VAL A 79 -0.53 -13.96 -5.61
N THR A 80 0.69 -13.41 -5.73
CA THR A 80 0.96 -12.32 -6.66
C THR A 80 1.51 -12.95 -7.92
N VAL A 81 0.83 -12.70 -9.03
CA VAL A 81 1.11 -13.33 -10.32
C VAL A 81 2.27 -12.60 -11.01
N ALA A 82 3.14 -13.37 -11.66
CA ALA A 82 4.28 -12.81 -12.40
C ALA A 82 3.84 -11.81 -13.46
N ASN A 83 4.57 -10.72 -13.57
CA ASN A 83 4.37 -9.67 -14.56
C ASN A 83 5.73 -9.07 -15.00
N GLU A 84 5.72 -8.10 -15.89
CA GLU A 84 6.95 -7.49 -16.43
C GLU A 84 7.83 -6.83 -15.36
N ARG A 85 7.21 -6.28 -14.28
CA ARG A 85 7.94 -5.67 -13.17
C ARG A 85 8.47 -6.69 -12.15
N MET A 86 7.78 -7.83 -12.01
CA MET A 86 8.15 -8.93 -11.12
C MET A 86 7.95 -10.24 -11.87
N PRO A 87 9.00 -10.77 -12.53
CA PRO A 87 8.88 -11.92 -13.44
C PRO A 87 8.73 -13.28 -12.75
N VAL A 88 8.41 -13.29 -11.46
CA VAL A 88 8.20 -14.48 -10.62
C VAL A 88 6.84 -14.44 -9.94
N ASN A 89 6.25 -15.62 -9.68
CA ASN A 89 5.12 -15.72 -8.78
C ASN A 89 5.60 -15.58 -7.33
N LEU A 90 4.85 -14.79 -6.53
CA LEU A 90 5.02 -14.75 -5.08
C LEU A 90 3.90 -15.56 -4.44
N LEU A 91 4.25 -16.70 -3.90
CA LEU A 91 3.35 -17.59 -3.18
C LEU A 91 3.38 -17.26 -1.69
N GLN A 92 2.21 -17.10 -1.10
CA GLN A 92 2.07 -16.88 0.34
C GLN A 92 0.95 -17.80 0.85
N TRP A 93 1.23 -18.57 1.90
CA TRP A 93 0.19 -19.35 2.55
C TRP A 93 0.37 -19.34 4.06
N GLN A 94 -0.70 -19.67 4.75
CA GLN A 94 -0.71 -19.75 6.21
C GLN A 94 -1.34 -21.08 6.62
N ASP A 95 -0.56 -21.88 7.33
CA ASP A 95 -0.96 -23.16 7.91
C ASP A 95 -0.79 -23.18 9.44
N LYS A 96 -0.75 -24.38 10.02
CA LYS A 96 -0.52 -24.56 11.47
C LYS A 96 0.92 -24.25 11.90
N GLU A 97 1.86 -24.40 10.98
CA GLU A 97 3.29 -24.16 11.21
C GLU A 97 3.64 -22.68 11.14
N GLY A 98 2.80 -21.89 10.45
CA GLY A 98 2.97 -20.44 10.40
C GLY A 98 2.63 -19.82 9.05
N LYS A 99 3.34 -18.72 8.76
CA LYS A 99 3.25 -18.01 7.49
C LYS A 99 4.47 -18.34 6.62
N HIS A 100 4.20 -18.80 5.42
CA HIS A 100 5.18 -19.14 4.41
C HIS A 100 5.14 -18.15 3.27
N GLN A 101 6.29 -17.93 2.66
CA GLN A 101 6.44 -16.99 1.54
C GLN A 101 7.58 -17.44 0.64
N GLU A 102 7.26 -17.85 -0.59
CA GLU A 102 8.18 -18.43 -1.55
C GLU A 102 8.06 -17.77 -2.91
N LEU A 103 9.19 -17.72 -3.63
CA LEU A 103 9.21 -17.33 -5.04
C LEU A 103 9.11 -18.58 -5.91
N GLN A 104 8.37 -18.48 -7.01
CA GLN A 104 8.14 -19.59 -7.94
C GLN A 104 8.41 -19.14 -9.38
N ASN A 105 9.05 -19.98 -10.14
CA ASN A 105 9.17 -19.81 -11.59
C ASN A 105 7.78 -19.96 -12.23
N PRO A 106 7.26 -18.91 -12.91
CA PRO A 106 5.92 -18.95 -13.47
C PRO A 106 5.78 -19.89 -14.68
N ASN A 107 6.91 -20.28 -15.32
CA ASN A 107 6.90 -21.18 -16.47
C ASN A 107 6.94 -22.66 -16.06
N THR A 108 7.79 -23.01 -15.08
CA THR A 108 8.05 -24.40 -14.69
C THR A 108 7.29 -24.83 -13.44
N GLY A 109 6.88 -23.88 -12.59
CA GLY A 109 6.28 -24.15 -11.28
C GLY A 109 7.31 -24.48 -10.19
N GLU A 110 8.59 -24.49 -10.51
CA GLU A 110 9.68 -24.78 -9.57
C GLU A 110 9.84 -23.62 -8.55
N LEU A 111 10.09 -23.97 -7.29
CA LEU A 111 10.42 -22.96 -6.28
C LEU A 111 11.83 -22.42 -6.48
N LEU A 112 11.93 -21.11 -6.39
CA LEU A 112 13.19 -20.36 -6.49
C LEU A 112 13.76 -20.02 -5.09
N GLY A 113 13.07 -20.47 -4.04
CA GLY A 113 13.44 -20.27 -2.66
C GLY A 113 12.63 -19.18 -1.95
N PRO A 114 12.84 -19.04 -0.65
CA PRO A 114 12.11 -18.09 0.18
C PRO A 114 12.45 -16.64 -0.17
N VAL A 115 11.47 -15.76 0.02
CA VAL A 115 11.72 -14.33 -0.08
C VAL A 115 12.73 -13.89 0.97
N ARG A 116 13.77 -13.18 0.55
CA ARG A 116 14.77 -12.69 1.48
C ARG A 116 14.16 -11.86 2.60
N LYS A 117 14.64 -12.10 3.82
CA LYS A 117 14.28 -11.31 5.01
C LYS A 117 14.93 -9.92 5.03
N THR A 118 15.89 -9.65 4.16
CA THR A 118 16.38 -8.29 3.90
C THR A 118 15.23 -7.49 3.33
N LEU A 119 14.79 -6.47 4.02
CA LEU A 119 13.54 -5.78 3.73
C LEU A 119 13.44 -5.19 2.31
N GLY A 120 14.57 -4.98 1.60
CA GLY A 120 14.57 -4.47 0.22
C GLY A 120 13.71 -3.23 0.06
N GLY A 121 12.83 -3.23 -0.94
CA GLY A 121 11.85 -2.15 -1.15
C GLY A 121 10.81 -2.06 -0.05
N ASP A 122 10.54 -3.16 0.68
CA ASP A 122 9.66 -3.18 1.84
C ASP A 122 10.18 -2.35 3.01
N PHE A 123 11.49 -2.14 3.10
CA PHE A 123 12.09 -1.25 4.09
C PHE A 123 11.57 0.18 3.91
N PHE A 124 11.65 0.74 2.71
CA PHE A 124 11.19 2.10 2.42
C PHE A 124 9.69 2.22 2.58
N PHE A 125 8.94 1.21 2.18
CA PHE A 125 7.49 1.18 2.36
C PHE A 125 7.10 1.19 3.84
N LYS A 126 7.72 0.34 4.68
CA LYS A 126 7.48 0.35 6.13
C LYS A 126 7.95 1.65 6.78
N LEU A 127 9.07 2.19 6.33
CA LEU A 127 9.61 3.44 6.81
C LEU A 127 8.63 4.59 6.56
N HIS A 128 7.97 4.60 5.39
CA HIS A 128 6.98 5.60 5.01
C HIS A 128 5.74 5.62 5.92
N TYR A 129 5.15 4.48 6.26
CA TYR A 129 3.88 4.46 6.98
C TYR A 129 3.95 4.05 8.45
N THR A 130 5.11 3.53 8.91
CA THR A 130 5.31 3.14 10.31
C THR A 130 6.56 3.72 10.95
N LEU A 131 7.33 4.54 10.22
CA LEU A 131 8.63 5.05 10.67
C LEU A 131 9.54 3.93 11.23
N TYR A 132 9.60 2.79 10.54
CA TYR A 132 10.42 1.67 10.93
C TYR A 132 11.85 2.14 11.31
N PRO A 133 12.49 1.68 12.42
CA PRO A 133 12.17 0.48 13.20
C PRO A 133 11.25 0.70 14.42
N LEU A 134 10.51 1.79 14.49
CA LEU A 134 9.56 1.99 15.60
C LEU A 134 8.50 0.87 15.63
N PRO A 135 7.92 0.58 16.83
CA PRO A 135 6.77 -0.30 16.93
C PRO A 135 5.67 0.17 15.96
N SER A 136 5.14 -0.73 15.12
CA SER A 136 4.27 -0.39 13.99
C SER A 136 3.08 0.50 14.38
N THR A 137 2.37 0.18 15.47
CA THR A 137 1.24 0.97 15.94
C THR A 137 1.66 2.39 16.35
N PHE A 138 2.77 2.51 17.08
CA PHE A 138 3.28 3.81 17.52
C PHE A 138 3.76 4.64 16.34
N GLY A 139 4.56 4.04 15.44
CA GLY A 139 5.05 4.74 14.25
C GLY A 139 3.91 5.20 13.33
N SER A 140 2.91 4.35 13.10
CA SER A 140 1.73 4.73 12.32
C SER A 140 0.91 5.83 12.99
N LEU A 141 0.82 5.85 14.32
CA LEU A 141 0.17 6.94 15.05
C LEU A 141 0.92 8.27 14.85
N VAL A 142 2.25 8.25 14.92
CA VAL A 142 3.07 9.45 14.64
C VAL A 142 2.82 9.94 13.22
N VAL A 143 2.82 9.04 12.21
CA VAL A 143 2.53 9.39 10.82
C VAL A 143 1.13 10.00 10.68
N ALA A 144 0.13 9.42 11.33
CA ALA A 144 -1.25 9.91 11.30
C ALA A 144 -1.37 11.32 11.93
N VAL A 145 -0.71 11.56 13.08
CA VAL A 145 -0.68 12.89 13.72
C VAL A 145 0.02 13.91 12.83
N VAL A 146 1.14 13.55 12.22
CA VAL A 146 1.87 14.42 11.28
C VAL A 146 1.04 14.73 10.05
N ALA A 147 0.31 13.76 9.49
CA ALA A 147 -0.60 13.98 8.37
C ALA A 147 -1.76 14.92 8.74
N LEU A 148 -2.30 14.81 9.96
CA LEU A 148 -3.31 15.72 10.48
C LEU A 148 -2.76 17.16 10.61
N ILE A 149 -1.56 17.31 11.16
CA ILE A 149 -0.90 18.62 11.28
C ILE A 149 -0.62 19.20 9.89
N LEU A 150 -0.18 18.38 8.92
CA LEU A 150 -0.02 18.80 7.54
C LEU A 150 -1.33 19.33 6.95
N LEU A 151 -2.43 18.59 7.13
CA LEU A 151 -3.75 19.02 6.64
C LEU A 151 -4.16 20.37 7.24
N ILE A 152 -4.00 20.54 8.55
CA ILE A 152 -4.25 21.81 9.24
C ILE A 152 -3.35 22.93 8.68
N SER A 153 -2.06 22.62 8.45
CA SER A 153 -1.10 23.57 7.91
C SER A 153 -1.46 24.01 6.49
N LEU A 154 -1.95 23.11 5.64
CA LEU A 154 -2.42 23.45 4.29
C LEU A 154 -3.60 24.41 4.35
N ILE A 155 -4.60 24.13 5.19
CA ILE A 155 -5.78 24.99 5.36
C ILE A 155 -5.39 26.38 5.91
N THR A 156 -4.59 26.39 6.97
CA THR A 156 -4.14 27.64 7.60
C THR A 156 -3.23 28.47 6.69
N GLY A 157 -2.44 27.82 5.84
CA GLY A 157 -1.63 28.46 4.81
C GLY A 157 -2.48 29.27 3.82
N VAL A 158 -3.54 28.65 3.30
CA VAL A 158 -4.49 29.32 2.39
C VAL A 158 -5.19 30.50 3.07
N ILE A 159 -5.67 30.31 4.32
CA ILE A 159 -6.36 31.38 5.08
C ILE A 159 -5.42 32.55 5.35
N THR A 160 -4.16 32.27 5.65
CA THR A 160 -3.16 33.28 5.98
C THR A 160 -2.79 34.12 4.76
N HIS A 161 -2.75 33.53 3.57
CA HIS A 161 -2.19 34.15 2.38
C HIS A 161 -3.27 34.74 1.44
N LYS A 162 -3.72 35.97 1.71
CA LYS A 162 -4.81 36.65 0.95
C LYS A 162 -4.55 36.81 -0.55
N LYS A 163 -3.31 36.89 -0.97
CA LYS A 163 -2.92 37.18 -2.35
C LYS A 163 -2.26 35.99 -3.03
N ILE A 164 -2.62 34.79 -2.62
CA ILE A 164 -1.99 33.54 -3.05
C ILE A 164 -1.84 33.44 -4.58
N ILE A 165 -2.89 33.76 -5.35
CA ILE A 165 -2.88 33.71 -6.81
C ILE A 165 -2.03 34.87 -7.40
N LYS A 166 -2.12 36.07 -6.83
CA LYS A 166 -1.38 37.22 -7.34
C LYS A 166 0.11 37.06 -7.12
N GLU A 167 0.53 36.57 -5.95
CA GLU A 167 1.94 36.43 -5.58
C GLU A 167 2.55 35.14 -6.12
N PHE A 168 1.71 34.18 -6.58
CA PHE A 168 2.16 32.98 -7.26
C PHE A 168 3.06 33.27 -8.47
N PHE A 169 2.75 34.32 -9.25
CA PHE A 169 3.54 34.73 -10.42
C PHE A 169 4.71 35.68 -10.07
N THR A 170 4.96 35.90 -8.78
CA THR A 170 5.98 36.86 -8.33
C THR A 170 7.15 36.13 -7.70
N PHE A 171 8.23 35.95 -8.43
CA PHE A 171 9.47 35.38 -7.90
C PHE A 171 10.60 36.44 -7.92
N ARG A 172 11.09 36.75 -6.76
CA ARG A 172 12.18 37.74 -6.57
C ARG A 172 13.47 36.99 -6.24
N ALA A 173 14.21 36.61 -7.29
CA ALA A 173 15.49 35.91 -7.12
C ALA A 173 16.52 36.79 -6.38
N PHE A 174 17.39 36.14 -5.61
CA PHE A 174 18.54 36.76 -4.91
C PHE A 174 18.18 37.86 -3.90
N LYS A 175 16.99 37.84 -3.31
CA LYS A 175 16.52 38.78 -2.28
C LYS A 175 16.52 38.16 -0.87
N GLY A 176 17.39 37.18 -0.62
CA GLY A 176 17.53 36.53 0.69
C GLY A 176 16.23 35.84 1.16
N GLN A 177 15.80 36.14 2.37
CA GLN A 177 14.60 35.57 2.97
C GLN A 177 13.33 35.73 2.10
N ARG A 178 13.24 36.80 1.34
CA ARG A 178 12.10 37.08 0.47
C ARG A 178 12.03 36.10 -0.70
N SER A 179 13.18 35.72 -1.25
CA SER A 179 13.23 34.68 -2.29
C SER A 179 12.78 33.33 -1.76
N LEU A 180 13.10 32.96 -0.51
CA LEU A 180 12.66 31.73 0.13
C LEU A 180 11.15 31.72 0.38
N LEU A 181 10.59 32.88 0.77
CA LEU A 181 9.13 33.00 0.93
C LEU A 181 8.40 32.87 -0.42
N ASP A 182 8.91 33.54 -1.47
CA ASP A 182 8.36 33.45 -2.81
C ASP A 182 8.42 31.99 -3.32
N LEU A 183 9.54 31.30 -3.10
CA LEU A 183 9.70 29.88 -3.45
C LEU A 183 8.71 29.00 -2.67
N HIS A 184 8.55 29.23 -1.37
CA HIS A 184 7.57 28.53 -0.55
C HIS A 184 6.13 28.72 -1.08
N HIS A 185 5.77 29.95 -1.47
CA HIS A 185 4.45 30.23 -2.05
C HIS A 185 4.25 29.51 -3.37
N ILE A 186 5.20 29.60 -4.30
CA ILE A 186 5.10 28.97 -5.62
C ILE A 186 4.99 27.45 -5.49
N THR A 187 5.94 26.85 -4.77
CA THR A 187 5.93 25.39 -4.56
C THR A 187 4.69 24.94 -3.79
N GLY A 188 4.30 25.68 -2.74
CA GLY A 188 3.12 25.40 -1.95
C GLY A 188 1.83 25.42 -2.77
N VAL A 189 1.66 26.41 -3.66
CA VAL A 189 0.45 26.49 -4.52
C VAL A 189 0.42 25.37 -5.56
N ILE A 190 1.55 25.08 -6.21
CA ILE A 190 1.61 24.00 -7.21
C ILE A 190 1.32 22.63 -6.59
N THR A 191 1.89 22.36 -5.41
CA THR A 191 1.76 21.06 -4.76
C THR A 191 0.50 20.93 -3.88
N PHE A 192 -0.18 22.04 -3.61
CA PHE A 192 -1.34 22.08 -2.71
C PHE A 192 -2.39 21.00 -3.00
N PRO A 193 -2.93 20.84 -4.24
CA PRO A 193 -3.96 19.87 -4.51
C PRO A 193 -3.48 18.42 -4.24
N PHE A 194 -2.22 18.14 -4.57
CA PHE A 194 -1.63 16.82 -4.34
C PHE A 194 -1.45 16.54 -2.84
N TYR A 195 -0.88 17.49 -2.10
CA TYR A 195 -0.69 17.35 -0.65
C TYR A 195 -2.01 17.26 0.10
N LEU A 196 -3.02 18.00 -0.34
CA LEU A 196 -4.37 17.94 0.24
C LEU A 196 -4.95 16.53 0.10
N VAL A 197 -4.92 15.97 -1.11
CA VAL A 197 -5.42 14.63 -1.39
C VAL A 197 -4.61 13.59 -0.62
N MET A 198 -3.27 13.66 -0.65
CA MET A 198 -2.40 12.69 0.04
C MET A 198 -2.59 12.73 1.57
N ALA A 199 -2.63 13.92 2.17
CA ALA A 199 -2.85 14.06 3.62
C ALA A 199 -4.24 13.54 4.02
N PHE A 200 -5.27 13.87 3.27
CA PHE A 200 -6.64 13.42 3.54
C PHE A 200 -6.79 11.91 3.37
N THR A 201 -6.32 11.34 2.26
CA THR A 201 -6.42 9.89 2.03
C THR A 201 -5.53 9.09 2.99
N GLY A 202 -4.35 9.60 3.33
CA GLY A 202 -3.49 9.00 4.35
C GLY A 202 -4.18 8.95 5.73
N LEU A 203 -4.88 10.02 6.10
CA LEU A 203 -5.69 10.05 7.32
C LEU A 203 -6.86 9.08 7.26
N LEU A 204 -7.53 8.92 6.11
CA LEU A 204 -8.60 7.93 5.95
C LEU A 204 -8.09 6.50 6.14
N ILE A 205 -6.91 6.18 5.66
CA ILE A 205 -6.29 4.86 5.86
C ILE A 205 -5.96 4.61 7.33
N LEU A 206 -5.50 5.64 8.03
CA LEU A 206 -5.08 5.58 9.43
C LEU A 206 -6.13 6.11 10.41
N PHE A 207 -7.40 6.34 9.96
CA PHE A 207 -8.43 6.99 10.76
C PHE A 207 -8.69 6.27 12.10
N TYR A 208 -8.56 4.95 12.13
CA TYR A 208 -8.74 4.15 13.33
C TYR A 208 -7.71 4.45 14.43
N LEU A 209 -6.57 5.03 14.10
CA LEU A 209 -5.55 5.47 15.05
C LEU A 209 -5.84 6.88 15.60
N VAL A 210 -6.45 7.74 14.78
CA VAL A 210 -6.75 9.14 15.13
C VAL A 210 -8.12 9.26 15.81
N LEU A 211 -9.08 8.44 15.40
CA LEU A 211 -10.47 8.44 15.88
C LEU A 211 -10.90 7.04 16.36
N PRO A 212 -10.17 6.42 17.33
CA PRO A 212 -10.47 5.05 17.75
C PRO A 212 -11.86 4.91 18.38
N TRP A 213 -12.36 5.95 19.04
CA TRP A 213 -13.70 5.94 19.65
C TRP A 213 -14.84 5.82 18.62
N GLY A 214 -14.70 6.36 17.42
CA GLY A 214 -15.73 6.24 16.37
C GLY A 214 -15.99 4.79 15.99
N LEU A 215 -14.96 3.97 15.87
CA LEU A 215 -15.09 2.55 15.60
C LEU A 215 -15.55 1.75 16.83
N SER A 216 -15.07 2.10 18.01
CA SER A 216 -15.46 1.40 19.24
C SER A 216 -16.93 1.65 19.62
N GLU A 217 -17.48 2.80 19.26
CA GLU A 217 -18.90 3.12 19.46
C GLU A 217 -19.79 2.28 18.53
N GLN A 218 -19.41 2.17 17.26
CA GLN A 218 -20.19 1.45 16.25
C GLN A 218 -20.04 -0.08 16.37
N TYR A 219 -18.84 -0.58 16.68
CA TYR A 219 -18.48 -1.99 16.59
C TYR A 219 -18.11 -2.63 17.93
N GLY A 220 -18.14 -1.88 19.03
CA GLY A 220 -17.76 -2.34 20.36
C GLY A 220 -16.26 -2.62 20.50
N LYS A 221 -15.87 -3.42 21.51
CA LYS A 221 -14.46 -3.73 21.81
C LYS A 221 -13.71 -4.47 20.68
N ALA A 222 -14.43 -5.12 19.76
CA ALA A 222 -13.89 -5.80 18.59
C ALA A 222 -13.86 -4.91 17.33
N GLY A 223 -14.02 -3.59 17.49
CA GLY A 223 -14.30 -2.61 16.44
C GLY A 223 -13.43 -2.71 15.20
N ILE A 224 -12.10 -2.66 15.33
CA ILE A 224 -11.20 -2.68 14.16
C ILE A 224 -11.26 -4.02 13.39
N PRO A 225 -11.11 -5.19 14.02
CA PRO A 225 -11.22 -6.47 13.32
C PRO A 225 -12.59 -6.66 12.66
N LYS A 226 -13.68 -6.30 13.34
CA LYS A 226 -15.03 -6.43 12.80
C LYS A 226 -15.24 -5.52 11.60
N PHE A 227 -14.82 -4.25 11.68
CA PHE A 227 -14.86 -3.31 10.57
C PHE A 227 -14.12 -3.83 9.33
N TYR A 228 -12.89 -4.31 9.50
CA TYR A 228 -12.12 -4.86 8.39
C TYR A 228 -12.70 -6.14 7.83
N ASN A 229 -13.30 -6.99 8.65
CA ASN A 229 -14.00 -8.19 8.19
C ASN A 229 -15.25 -7.87 7.38
N GLU A 230 -16.00 -6.84 7.76
CA GLU A 230 -17.16 -6.36 7.00
C GLU A 230 -16.78 -5.65 5.70
N MET A 231 -15.63 -4.95 5.70
CA MET A 231 -15.08 -4.35 4.46
C MET A 231 -14.57 -5.40 3.47
N GLN A 232 -14.12 -6.55 3.94
CA GLN A 232 -13.80 -7.66 3.07
C GLN A 232 -15.12 -8.33 2.68
N PHE A 233 -15.70 -7.91 1.55
CA PHE A 233 -16.86 -8.55 0.95
C PHE A 233 -16.52 -10.01 0.64
N THR A 234 -16.65 -10.84 1.64
CA THR A 234 -16.64 -12.28 1.49
C THR A 234 -18.11 -12.68 1.34
N GLU A 235 -18.57 -12.93 0.13
CA GLU A 235 -19.71 -13.80 -0.02
C GLU A 235 -19.33 -15.09 0.68
N VAL A 236 -19.96 -15.35 1.82
CA VAL A 236 -19.83 -16.64 2.49
C VAL A 236 -20.52 -17.64 1.57
N ALA A 237 -19.71 -18.29 0.72
CA ALA A 237 -20.21 -19.42 -0.05
C ALA A 237 -20.80 -20.42 0.94
N LYS A 238 -22.05 -20.82 0.71
CA LYS A 238 -22.69 -21.87 1.53
C LYS A 238 -21.82 -23.11 1.51
N PRO A 239 -21.65 -23.80 2.64
CA PRO A 239 -20.84 -25.01 2.73
C PRO A 239 -21.31 -26.03 1.69
N ARG A 240 -20.41 -26.46 0.84
CA ARG A 240 -20.62 -27.51 -0.13
C ARG A 240 -19.43 -28.46 -0.01
N GLU A 241 -19.68 -29.75 0.19
CA GLU A 241 -18.59 -30.74 0.18
C GLU A 241 -18.01 -30.83 -1.24
N PRO A 242 -16.81 -30.31 -1.52
CA PRO A 242 -16.23 -30.42 -2.85
C PRO A 242 -15.39 -31.68 -2.97
N SER A 243 -15.63 -32.46 -4.02
CA SER A 243 -14.57 -33.33 -4.55
C SER A 243 -13.40 -32.45 -5.04
N LEU A 244 -12.16 -32.95 -4.98
CA LEU A 244 -10.96 -32.22 -5.48
C LEU A 244 -11.14 -31.67 -6.90
N THR A 245 -11.91 -32.40 -7.73
CA THR A 245 -12.28 -32.01 -9.09
C THR A 245 -13.25 -30.80 -9.11
N GLU A 246 -14.16 -30.70 -8.14
CA GLU A 246 -15.13 -29.62 -8.04
C GLU A 246 -14.50 -28.34 -7.47
N ALA A 247 -13.50 -28.44 -6.57
CA ALA A 247 -12.76 -27.28 -6.06
C ALA A 247 -11.97 -26.55 -7.16
N MET A 248 -11.53 -27.28 -8.18
CA MET A 248 -10.86 -26.70 -9.34
C MET A 248 -11.82 -26.04 -10.35
N GLN A 249 -13.09 -26.44 -10.39
CA GLN A 249 -14.07 -25.89 -11.35
C GLN A 249 -14.31 -24.38 -11.16
N PRO A 250 -14.51 -23.83 -9.96
CA PRO A 250 -14.68 -22.40 -9.78
C PRO A 250 -13.45 -21.59 -10.22
N PHE A 251 -12.26 -22.11 -9.95
CA PHE A 251 -11.02 -21.46 -10.39
C PHE A 251 -10.88 -21.50 -11.91
N ASN A 252 -11.12 -22.66 -12.54
CA ASN A 252 -11.06 -22.80 -13.99
C ASN A 252 -12.15 -21.96 -14.69
N GLN A 253 -13.37 -21.90 -14.14
CA GLN A 253 -14.44 -21.04 -14.64
C GLN A 253 -14.07 -19.56 -14.51
N PHE A 254 -13.53 -19.15 -13.36
CA PHE A 254 -13.02 -17.80 -13.15
C PHE A 254 -11.92 -17.46 -14.16
N MET A 255 -10.95 -18.34 -14.36
CA MET A 255 -9.86 -18.16 -15.31
C MET A 255 -10.34 -18.11 -16.76
N ALA A 256 -11.36 -18.90 -17.11
CA ALA A 256 -11.96 -18.90 -18.45
C ALA A 256 -12.76 -17.62 -18.73
N GLN A 257 -13.36 -17.01 -17.71
CA GLN A 257 -14.09 -15.75 -17.81
C GLN A 257 -13.20 -14.51 -17.73
N MET A 258 -11.92 -14.68 -17.39
CA MET A 258 -10.99 -13.55 -17.36
C MET A 258 -10.86 -12.90 -18.75
N PRO A 259 -11.04 -11.58 -18.84
CA PRO A 259 -10.88 -10.87 -20.08
C PRO A 259 -9.45 -11.09 -20.61
N LYS A 260 -9.34 -11.42 -21.89
CA LYS A 260 -8.05 -11.46 -22.55
C LYS A 260 -7.43 -10.07 -22.48
N ARG A 261 -6.13 -10.00 -22.20
CA ARG A 261 -5.36 -8.76 -22.03
C ARG A 261 -5.62 -7.71 -23.13
N THR A 262 -5.97 -8.16 -24.33
CA THR A 262 -6.23 -7.34 -25.52
C THR A 262 -7.58 -6.61 -25.50
N GLU A 263 -8.55 -7.06 -24.70
CA GLU A 263 -9.92 -6.54 -24.76
C GLU A 263 -10.25 -5.51 -23.67
N SER A 264 -9.61 -5.59 -22.51
CA SER A 264 -9.94 -4.72 -21.36
C SER A 264 -8.76 -4.00 -20.73
N GLY A 265 -7.51 -4.32 -21.11
CA GLY A 265 -6.32 -3.84 -20.39
C GLY A 265 -6.19 -4.40 -18.95
N ALA A 266 -7.17 -5.16 -18.49
CA ALA A 266 -7.14 -5.76 -17.16
C ALA A 266 -6.15 -6.93 -17.12
N ILE A 267 -5.27 -6.93 -16.13
CA ILE A 267 -4.28 -7.97 -15.90
C ILE A 267 -4.54 -8.57 -14.52
N LEU A 268 -4.56 -9.91 -14.44
CA LEU A 268 -4.55 -10.57 -13.16
C LEU A 268 -3.19 -10.33 -12.47
N ASP A 269 -3.20 -9.46 -11.47
CA ASP A 269 -2.00 -9.15 -10.68
C ASP A 269 -1.92 -10.04 -9.43
N LYS A 270 -3.08 -10.37 -8.85
CA LYS A 270 -3.15 -11.08 -7.58
C LYS A 270 -4.46 -11.83 -7.42
N PHE A 271 -4.41 -12.99 -6.77
CA PHE A 271 -5.60 -13.67 -6.28
C PHE A 271 -5.39 -14.21 -4.86
N GLU A 272 -6.49 -14.43 -4.17
CA GLU A 272 -6.51 -15.00 -2.82
C GLU A 272 -7.57 -16.10 -2.74
N VAL A 273 -7.20 -17.24 -2.15
CA VAL A 273 -8.10 -18.35 -1.84
C VAL A 273 -8.16 -18.47 -0.32
N GLN A 274 -9.35 -18.37 0.23
CA GLN A 274 -9.59 -18.56 1.66
C GLN A 274 -10.08 -19.96 1.91
N LYS A 275 -9.56 -20.60 2.96
CA LYS A 275 -9.90 -21.97 3.35
C LYS A 275 -9.90 -22.94 2.15
N PRO A 276 -8.78 -23.05 1.41
CA PRO A 276 -8.71 -23.95 0.29
C PRO A 276 -9.03 -25.39 0.75
N ASN A 277 -9.82 -26.11 -0.05
CA ASN A 277 -10.20 -27.51 0.20
C ASN A 277 -10.90 -27.75 1.54
N THR A 278 -11.56 -26.77 2.12
CA THR A 278 -12.46 -26.96 3.27
C THR A 278 -13.91 -26.77 2.84
N ALA A 279 -14.81 -27.48 3.52
CA ALA A 279 -16.26 -27.39 3.29
C ALA A 279 -16.89 -26.15 3.98
N ASP A 280 -16.11 -25.33 4.70
CA ASP A 280 -16.60 -24.20 5.49
C ASP A 280 -16.48 -22.86 4.75
#